data_3563c3b3110ee16c095c01ca75a93401
#
_entry.id   3563c3b3110ee16c095c01ca75a93401
#
_cell.length_a   1.000
_cell.length_b   1.000
_cell.length_c   1.000
_cell.angle_alpha   90.00
_cell.angle_beta   90.00
_cell.angle_gamma   90.00
#
_symmetry.space_group_name_H-M   'P 1'
#
loop_
_entity.id
_entity.type
_entity.pdbx_description
1 polymer ?
#
loop_
_entity_poly.entity_id
_entity_poly.type
_entity_poly.pdbx_seq_one_letter_code
_entity_poly.pdbx_strand_id
1 'polypeptide(L)'
;MDVATLQEHCLALPGAWPDNPWDHDHPVIKVGEPGKIFAFLGGDSVGVKAGPDRDVADEWLDRYPGDATVMAYIGRSGWNNLAFTGAIPDSEIIEAVEESYRLVVGGLAKKHRPAGWEDVGTSEEEAR
;
A
#
# COMPACT_ATOMS: atom_id res chain seq x y z
N MET A 1 8.54 -6.88 -10.42
CA MET A 1 8.62 -5.89 -9.31
C MET A 1 9.66 -6.36 -8.33
N ASP A 2 10.53 -5.48 -7.87
CA ASP A 2 11.41 -5.79 -6.75
C ASP A 2 11.16 -4.81 -5.60
N VAL A 3 11.56 -5.21 -4.41
CA VAL A 3 11.26 -4.44 -3.20
C VAL A 3 11.94 -3.08 -3.19
N ALA A 4 13.17 -2.99 -3.74
CA ALA A 4 13.90 -1.71 -3.77
C ALA A 4 13.19 -0.68 -4.63
N THR A 5 12.72 -1.08 -5.81
CA THR A 5 11.97 -0.20 -6.71
C THR A 5 10.65 0.26 -6.05
N LEU A 6 9.95 -0.67 -5.42
CA LEU A 6 8.69 -0.35 -4.76
C LEU A 6 8.91 0.57 -3.56
N GLN A 7 9.98 0.34 -2.80
CA GLN A 7 10.34 1.20 -1.68
C GLN A 7 10.58 2.64 -2.13
N GLU A 8 11.32 2.83 -3.22
CA GLU A 8 11.54 4.16 -3.79
C GLU A 8 10.23 4.84 -4.16
N HIS A 9 9.32 4.09 -4.80
CA HIS A 9 8.01 4.61 -5.18
C HIS A 9 7.22 5.05 -3.95
N CYS A 10 7.17 4.21 -2.92
CA CYS A 10 6.45 4.53 -1.69
C CYS A 10 7.00 5.78 -1.01
N LEU A 11 8.34 5.89 -0.92
CA LEU A 11 8.99 7.01 -0.24
C LEU A 11 8.84 8.33 -1.01
N ALA A 12 8.52 8.28 -2.30
CA ALA A 12 8.25 9.47 -3.10
C ALA A 12 6.85 10.03 -2.87
N LEU A 13 5.96 9.30 -2.23
CA LEU A 13 4.59 9.77 -1.96
C LEU A 13 4.59 10.85 -0.88
N PRO A 14 3.69 11.85 -0.97
CA PRO A 14 3.69 12.96 -0.02
C PRO A 14 3.60 12.52 1.44
N GLY A 15 4.54 12.99 2.27
CA GLY A 15 4.57 12.70 3.70
C GLY A 15 4.96 11.29 4.09
N ALA A 16 5.43 10.48 3.12
CA ALA A 16 5.84 9.10 3.38
C ALA A 16 7.23 9.04 4.02
N TRP A 17 7.39 8.10 4.94
CA TRP A 17 8.68 7.88 5.61
C TRP A 17 8.81 6.44 6.08
N PRO A 18 10.05 5.89 6.11
CA PRO A 18 10.24 4.50 6.49
C PRO A 18 10.35 4.35 8.00
N ASP A 19 9.90 3.20 8.50
CA ASP A 19 10.10 2.83 9.89
C ASP A 19 10.37 1.33 9.96
N ASN A 20 11.15 0.92 10.93
CA ASN A 20 11.45 -0.51 11.10
C ASN A 20 11.42 -0.87 12.59
N PRO A 21 10.23 -0.76 13.22
CA PRO A 21 10.12 -0.94 14.67
C PRO A 21 10.36 -2.38 15.13
N TRP A 22 10.31 -3.35 14.22
CA TRP A 22 10.45 -4.77 14.55
C TRP A 22 11.78 -5.36 14.07
N ASP A 23 12.69 -4.53 13.57
CA ASP A 23 14.00 -4.96 13.08
C ASP A 23 13.91 -6.07 12.02
N HIS A 24 13.00 -5.91 11.08
CA HIS A 24 12.84 -6.79 9.92
C HIS A 24 13.82 -6.40 8.80
N ASP A 25 14.02 -7.28 7.82
CA ASP A 25 14.91 -7.02 6.68
C ASP A 25 14.44 -5.86 5.82
N HIS A 26 13.13 -5.59 5.81
CA HIS A 26 12.53 -4.49 5.03
C HIS A 26 11.65 -3.64 5.92
N PRO A 27 11.60 -2.32 5.68
CA PRO A 27 10.82 -1.41 6.51
C PRO A 27 9.33 -1.48 6.20
N VAL A 28 8.54 -0.93 7.12
CA VAL A 28 7.18 -0.49 6.81
C VAL A 28 7.27 0.96 6.35
N ILE A 29 6.31 1.40 5.54
CA ILE A 29 6.24 2.78 5.09
C ILE A 29 5.03 3.43 5.74
N LYS A 30 5.27 4.52 6.41
CA LYS A 30 4.25 5.30 7.13
C LYS A 30 3.98 6.61 6.43
N VAL A 31 2.87 7.23 6.76
CA VAL A 31 2.51 8.57 6.30
C VAL A 31 1.96 9.38 7.46
N GLY A 32 2.33 10.65 7.49
CA GLY A 32 1.83 11.59 8.50
C GLY A 32 2.57 11.51 9.83
N GLU A 33 2.04 12.22 10.82
CA GLU A 33 2.62 12.34 12.15
C GLU A 33 1.52 12.14 13.19
N PRO A 34 1.62 11.17 14.11
CA PRO A 34 2.79 10.33 14.42
C PRO A 34 3.06 9.22 13.41
N GLY A 35 2.19 8.98 12.46
CA GLY A 35 2.40 8.06 11.37
C GLY A 35 1.51 6.83 11.40
N LYS A 36 0.94 6.51 10.23
CA LYS A 36 0.17 5.30 10.00
C LYS A 36 0.81 4.52 8.87
N ILE A 37 0.89 3.21 9.01
CA ILE A 37 1.46 2.33 8.00
C ILE A 37 0.51 2.23 6.81
N PHE A 38 1.03 2.37 5.59
CA PHE A 38 0.26 2.08 4.37
C PHE A 38 0.90 0.98 3.53
N ALA A 39 2.13 0.58 3.79
CA ALA A 39 2.78 -0.52 3.10
C ALA A 39 3.70 -1.30 4.04
N PHE A 40 3.55 -2.62 4.04
CA PHE A 40 4.45 -3.54 4.75
C PHE A 40 5.33 -4.19 3.69
N LEU A 41 6.57 -3.72 3.53
CA LEU A 41 7.46 -4.27 2.51
C LEU A 41 8.06 -5.60 2.95
N GLY A 42 8.04 -6.58 2.05
CA GLY A 42 8.73 -7.85 2.21
C GLY A 42 9.66 -8.08 1.03
N GLY A 43 10.47 -9.13 1.07
CA GLY A 43 11.42 -9.42 0.00
C GLY A 43 10.75 -9.75 -1.33
N ASP A 44 9.58 -10.38 -1.29
CA ASP A 44 8.86 -10.87 -2.45
C ASP A 44 7.37 -10.50 -2.47
N SER A 45 6.95 -9.63 -1.56
CA SER A 45 5.55 -9.22 -1.45
C SER A 45 5.41 -7.89 -0.74
N VAL A 46 4.22 -7.29 -0.83
CA VAL A 46 3.88 -6.09 -0.08
C VAL A 46 2.50 -6.27 0.55
N GLY A 47 2.37 -5.86 1.82
CA GLY A 47 1.08 -5.81 2.50
C GLY A 47 0.48 -4.42 2.33
N VAL A 48 -0.76 -4.35 1.87
CA VAL A 48 -1.46 -3.09 1.59
C VAL A 48 -2.91 -3.16 2.05
N LYS A 49 -3.48 -2.01 2.37
CA LYS A 49 -4.93 -1.90 2.56
C LYS A 49 -5.56 -1.92 1.16
N ALA A 50 -6.17 -3.04 0.82
CA ALA A 50 -6.65 -3.34 -0.53
C ALA A 50 -8.12 -2.94 -0.75
N GLY A 51 -8.72 -2.29 0.23
CA GLY A 51 -10.08 -1.78 0.18
C GLY A 51 -10.50 -1.26 1.54
N PRO A 52 -11.62 -0.55 1.61
CA PRO A 52 -12.14 -0.02 2.88
C PRO A 52 -12.61 -1.13 3.83
N ASP A 53 -12.87 -2.30 3.29
CA ASP A 53 -13.34 -3.45 4.06
C ASP A 53 -12.89 -4.76 3.40
N ARG A 54 -13.26 -5.89 4.02
CA ARG A 54 -12.89 -7.22 3.52
C ARG A 54 -13.56 -7.55 2.17
N ASP A 55 -14.78 -7.08 1.94
CA ASP A 55 -15.50 -7.40 0.71
C ASP A 55 -14.77 -6.86 -0.53
N VAL A 56 -14.31 -5.63 -0.47
CA VAL A 56 -13.56 -5.03 -1.59
C VAL A 56 -12.20 -5.71 -1.74
N ALA A 57 -11.50 -5.94 -0.63
CA ALA A 57 -10.20 -6.59 -0.67
C ALA A 57 -10.27 -8.02 -1.21
N ASP A 58 -11.38 -8.72 -0.99
CA ASP A 58 -11.56 -10.09 -1.48
C ASP A 58 -11.60 -10.16 -3.01
N GLU A 59 -11.91 -9.08 -3.70
CA GLU A 59 -11.85 -9.03 -5.16
C GLU A 59 -10.45 -9.36 -5.68
N TRP A 60 -9.42 -8.98 -4.94
CA TRP A 60 -8.04 -9.32 -5.27
C TRP A 60 -7.79 -10.82 -5.16
N LEU A 61 -8.36 -11.46 -4.12
CA LEU A 61 -8.22 -12.90 -3.91
C LEU A 61 -8.87 -13.69 -5.03
N ASP A 62 -10.02 -13.22 -5.52
CA ASP A 62 -10.72 -13.84 -6.63
C ASP A 62 -9.97 -13.67 -7.94
N ARG A 63 -9.36 -12.51 -8.15
CA ARG A 63 -8.67 -12.18 -9.39
C ARG A 63 -7.28 -12.82 -9.47
N TYR A 64 -6.59 -12.92 -8.35
CA TYR A 64 -5.23 -13.46 -8.28
C TYR A 64 -5.08 -14.50 -7.18
N PRO A 65 -5.74 -15.66 -7.34
CA PRO A 65 -5.69 -16.73 -6.31
C PRO A 65 -4.24 -17.13 -6.01
N GLY A 66 -3.89 -17.15 -4.73
CA GLY A 66 -2.55 -17.54 -4.30
C GLY A 66 -1.53 -16.40 -4.33
N ASP A 67 -1.67 -15.42 -5.23
CA ASP A 67 -0.77 -14.28 -5.29
C ASP A 67 -1.26 -13.12 -4.42
N ALA A 68 -2.56 -13.02 -4.21
CA ALA A 68 -3.15 -12.10 -3.25
C ALA A 68 -3.72 -12.94 -2.11
N THR A 69 -3.31 -12.64 -0.87
CA THR A 69 -3.72 -13.38 0.31
C THR A 69 -4.06 -12.42 1.45
N VAL A 70 -4.90 -12.89 2.39
CA VAL A 70 -5.31 -12.07 3.54
C VAL A 70 -4.13 -11.91 4.49
N MET A 71 -3.84 -10.68 4.93
CA MET A 71 -2.81 -10.45 5.93
C MET A 71 -3.23 -10.97 7.30
N ALA A 72 -2.25 -11.48 8.06
CA ALA A 72 -2.48 -11.89 9.44
C ALA A 72 -2.88 -10.66 10.29
N TYR A 73 -3.72 -10.89 11.28
CA TYR A 73 -4.17 -9.93 12.30
C TYR A 73 -5.06 -8.79 11.76
N ILE A 74 -4.60 -8.03 10.77
CA ILE A 74 -5.32 -6.87 10.25
C ILE A 74 -6.08 -7.15 8.96
N GLY A 75 -6.05 -8.39 8.50
CA GLY A 75 -6.68 -8.77 7.23
C GLY A 75 -8.17 -8.45 7.17
N ARG A 76 -8.90 -8.61 8.27
CA ARG A 76 -10.34 -8.34 8.31
C ARG A 76 -10.71 -6.90 7.96
N SER A 77 -9.78 -5.97 8.14
CA SER A 77 -9.99 -4.56 7.80
C SER A 77 -9.67 -4.24 6.34
N GLY A 78 -9.45 -5.25 5.51
CA GLY A 78 -9.18 -5.05 4.08
C GLY A 78 -7.71 -5.09 3.69
N TRP A 79 -6.84 -5.63 4.54
CA TRP A 79 -5.41 -5.74 4.24
C TRP A 79 -5.08 -7.06 3.57
N ASN A 80 -4.33 -6.99 2.46
CA ASN A 80 -3.86 -8.16 1.72
C ASN A 80 -2.35 -8.11 1.51
N ASN A 81 -1.75 -9.29 1.37
CA ASN A 81 -0.39 -9.44 0.83
C ASN A 81 -0.50 -9.64 -0.68
N LEU A 82 0.33 -8.95 -1.44
CA LEU A 82 0.41 -9.08 -2.90
C LEU A 82 1.81 -9.56 -3.27
N ALA A 83 1.89 -10.71 -3.92
CA ALA A 83 3.18 -11.31 -4.30
C ALA A 83 3.74 -10.63 -5.56
N PHE A 84 5.07 -10.42 -5.57
CA PHE A 84 5.77 -9.85 -6.73
C PHE A 84 6.07 -10.91 -7.80
N THR A 85 6.07 -12.18 -7.40
CA THR A 85 6.59 -13.28 -8.22
C THR A 85 5.52 -14.02 -8.99
N GLY A 86 4.27 -13.60 -8.89
CA GLY A 86 3.14 -14.27 -9.50
C GLY A 86 2.55 -13.50 -10.68
N ALA A 87 1.24 -13.61 -10.83
CA ALA A 87 0.51 -13.10 -11.99
C ALA A 87 0.12 -11.61 -11.89
N ILE A 88 0.33 -10.96 -10.74
CA ILE A 88 -0.07 -9.55 -10.57
C ILE A 88 0.89 -8.65 -11.33
N PRO A 89 0.41 -7.86 -12.31
CA PRO A 89 1.29 -6.94 -13.03
C PRO A 89 1.87 -5.87 -12.10
N ASP A 90 3.10 -5.43 -12.38
CA ASP A 90 3.76 -4.39 -11.60
C ASP A 90 2.92 -3.12 -11.50
N SER A 91 2.26 -2.73 -12.58
CA SER A 91 1.40 -1.55 -12.59
C SER A 91 0.25 -1.67 -11.59
N GLU A 92 -0.31 -2.85 -11.41
CA GLU A 92 -1.39 -3.06 -10.44
C GLU A 92 -0.88 -3.08 -9.02
N ILE A 93 0.35 -3.56 -8.80
CA ILE A 93 0.98 -3.50 -7.47
C ILE A 93 1.19 -2.03 -7.08
N ILE A 94 1.68 -1.21 -8.00
CA ILE A 94 1.86 0.22 -7.77
C ILE A 94 0.52 0.90 -7.49
N GLU A 95 -0.51 0.61 -8.27
CA GLU A 95 -1.85 1.15 -8.05
C GLU A 95 -2.40 0.74 -6.68
N ALA A 96 -2.16 -0.50 -6.27
CA ALA A 96 -2.61 -1.00 -4.97
C ALA A 96 -1.93 -0.27 -3.81
N VAL A 97 -0.64 0.01 -3.93
CA VAL A 97 0.10 0.80 -2.93
C VAL A 97 -0.45 2.22 -2.85
N GLU A 98 -0.72 2.84 -3.99
CA GLU A 98 -1.28 4.20 -4.04
C GLU A 98 -2.68 4.25 -3.45
N GLU A 99 -3.52 3.25 -3.73
CA GLU A 99 -4.84 3.15 -3.12
C GLU A 99 -4.75 2.95 -1.61
N SER A 100 -3.83 2.10 -1.14
CA SER A 100 -3.58 1.90 0.28
C SER A 100 -3.20 3.23 0.95
N TYR A 101 -2.30 3.99 0.31
CA TYR A 101 -1.89 5.32 0.77
C TYR A 101 -3.11 6.24 0.93
N ARG A 102 -3.95 6.33 -0.10
CA ARG A 102 -5.14 7.20 -0.05
C ARG A 102 -6.12 6.80 1.05
N LEU A 103 -6.35 5.49 1.20
CA LEU A 103 -7.26 4.99 2.24
C LEU A 103 -6.74 5.32 3.64
N VAL A 104 -5.44 5.13 3.86
CA VAL A 104 -4.82 5.42 5.17
C VAL A 104 -4.84 6.92 5.45
N VAL A 105 -4.43 7.75 4.48
CA VAL A 105 -4.43 9.21 4.65
C VAL A 105 -5.85 9.73 4.88
N GLY A 106 -6.82 9.19 4.14
CA GLY A 106 -8.22 9.58 4.32
C GLY A 106 -8.76 9.32 5.72
N GLY A 107 -8.16 8.39 6.45
CA GLY A 107 -8.49 8.11 7.84
C GLY A 107 -7.81 9.01 8.86
N LEU A 108 -6.84 9.82 8.44
CA LEU A 108 -6.18 10.76 9.34
C LEU A 108 -7.03 12.01 9.56
N ALA A 109 -6.83 12.68 10.71
CA ALA A 109 -7.41 14.00 10.90
C ALA A 109 -6.92 14.94 9.79
N LYS A 110 -7.78 15.83 9.32
CA LYS A 110 -7.45 16.71 8.18
C LYS A 110 -6.14 17.46 8.35
N LYS A 111 -5.85 17.93 9.56
CA LYS A 111 -4.61 18.66 9.85
C LYS A 111 -3.34 17.80 9.72
N HIS A 112 -3.48 16.49 9.70
CA HIS A 112 -2.34 15.57 9.59
C HIS A 112 -2.17 15.00 8.18
N ARG A 113 -3.05 15.37 7.25
CA ARG A 113 -2.95 14.88 5.86
C ARG A 113 -1.92 15.72 5.10
N PRO A 114 -0.94 15.07 4.44
CA PRO A 114 0.08 15.80 3.69
C PRO A 114 -0.50 16.50 2.46
N ALA A 115 0.08 17.64 2.09
CA ALA A 115 -0.32 18.33 0.86
C ALA A 115 -0.09 17.44 -0.35
N GLY A 116 -1.03 17.42 -1.28
CA GLY A 116 -0.95 16.64 -2.51
C GLY A 116 -1.42 15.21 -2.40
N TRP A 117 -1.83 14.76 -1.24
CA TRP A 117 -2.24 13.36 -1.05
C TRP A 117 -3.41 12.94 -1.96
N GLU A 118 -4.31 13.87 -2.26
CA GLU A 118 -5.49 13.58 -3.07
C GLU A 118 -5.16 13.30 -4.52
N ASP A 119 -4.01 13.80 -4.99
CA ASP A 119 -3.59 13.64 -6.38
C ASP A 119 -2.82 12.34 -6.62
N VAL A 120 -2.49 11.60 -5.57
CA VAL A 120 -1.76 10.34 -5.70
C VAL A 120 -2.63 9.32 -6.46
N GLY A 121 -2.07 8.77 -7.54
CA GLY A 121 -2.76 7.78 -8.36
C GLY A 121 -3.74 8.34 -9.38
N THR A 122 -3.89 9.67 -9.48
CA THR A 122 -4.82 10.30 -10.42
C THR A 122 -4.13 11.03 -11.56
N SER A 123 -2.80 11.16 -11.51
CA SER A 123 -2.03 11.93 -12.48
C SER A 123 -2.19 11.44 -13.92
N GLU A 124 -2.37 10.16 -14.12
CA GLU A 124 -2.57 9.61 -15.46
C GLU A 124 -3.87 10.10 -16.10
N GLU A 125 -4.92 10.26 -15.31
CA GLU A 125 -6.19 10.76 -15.77
C GLU A 125 -6.08 12.22 -16.20
N GLU A 126 -5.29 12.99 -15.46
CA GLU A 126 -5.06 14.39 -15.75
C GLU A 126 -4.25 14.58 -17.03
N ALA A 127 -3.37 13.65 -17.35
CA ALA A 127 -2.52 13.71 -18.53
C ALA A 127 -3.29 13.44 -19.83
N ARG A 128 -4.51 13.00 -19.74
CA ARG A 128 -5.37 12.75 -20.89
C ARG A 128 -6.14 14.00 -21.26
#